data_207fffb84e3255f4f17cabcbe1f7e819
#
_entry.id   207fffb84e3255f4f17cabcbe1f7e819
#
_cell.length_a   1.000
_cell.length_b   1.000
_cell.length_c   1.000
_cell.angle_alpha   90.00
_cell.angle_beta   90.00
_cell.angle_gamma   90.00
#
_symmetry.space_group_name_H-M   'P 1'
#
loop_
_entity.id
_entity.type
_entity.pdbx_description
1 polymer ?
#
loop_
_entity_poly.entity_id
_entity_poly.type
_entity_poly.pdbx_seq_one_letter_code
_entity_poly.pdbx_strand_id
1 'polypeptide(L)'
;MSSLQNAREAPLWLDSFDESLHGRKPLDGPVSVDVAIIGGGYSGLWTAYYLLENDPSLRVLIIEKEFCGYGASGRNGGWCEGALAGGTEKYAKRSTMDEALRLERTMFETVDEIQRVLDSEDINCDFHKGGFVSVARNLPQAQRQRSAIELARERGTGEEIIRILDADEARAHVNATNVHSGIFFAPSAVVDPGKMVRGLAKAVERKGGTIVEGTTALSISTGKVVCVEGVVSADVIVQATEGYTRDIKGKKLDLLPVYSRMIATEPLTDSQISEIGLANRPTFNDGRYIVIYGQRTSDNRIAFGGQGNPPYLYGSRIDSAVESNLHSHKVVWENLVNLLPQLKDVAITHRWGGTLAIPRNWLPGLRLDKRSGVGFLGGYVGEGVAAANLAGRTMADLILERQSDLISLPWVGVRSRKWEPEPLRWLGVRVSRRFMGAADTSETKKQKTAKLAMRVAHILRGD
;
A
#
# COMPACT_ATOMS: atom_id res chain seq x y z
N MET A 1 -22.40 -3.99 17.70
CA MET A 1 -22.88 -2.99 16.68
C MET A 1 -22.92 -1.56 17.18
N SER A 2 -23.30 -1.32 18.44
CA SER A 2 -23.27 0.03 19.05
C SER A 2 -21.86 0.65 19.07
N SER A 3 -20.81 -0.14 19.34
CA SER A 3 -19.43 0.35 19.37
C SER A 3 -18.95 0.90 18.02
N LEU A 4 -19.31 0.24 16.90
CA LEU A 4 -18.93 0.72 15.55
C LEU A 4 -19.56 2.09 15.21
N GLN A 5 -20.79 2.36 15.68
CA GLN A 5 -21.45 3.67 15.48
C GLN A 5 -20.73 4.78 16.25
N ASN A 6 -20.23 4.47 17.44
CA ASN A 6 -19.55 5.40 18.33
C ASN A 6 -18.04 5.45 18.12
N ALA A 7 -17.49 4.62 17.21
CA ALA A 7 -16.08 4.58 16.89
C ALA A 7 -15.59 5.94 16.33
N ARG A 8 -14.41 6.36 16.75
CA ARG A 8 -13.77 7.58 16.27
C ARG A 8 -13.55 7.51 14.75
N GLU A 9 -13.97 8.54 14.03
CA GLU A 9 -13.80 8.67 12.57
C GLU A 9 -12.41 9.21 12.20
N ALA A 10 -11.38 8.49 12.60
CA ALA A 10 -9.99 8.83 12.33
C ALA A 10 -9.14 7.57 12.23
N PRO A 11 -8.01 7.60 11.50
CA PRO A 11 -7.03 6.52 11.57
C PRO A 11 -6.52 6.31 13.00
N LEU A 12 -6.47 5.06 13.45
CA LEU A 12 -5.86 4.69 14.74
C LEU A 12 -4.43 5.25 14.87
N TRP A 13 -3.72 5.24 13.76
CA TRP A 13 -2.31 5.65 13.67
C TRP A 13 -2.07 7.13 14.01
N LEU A 14 -3.13 7.96 14.02
CA LEU A 14 -3.03 9.37 14.43
C LEU A 14 -3.08 9.56 15.94
N ASP A 15 -3.55 8.56 16.71
CA ASP A 15 -3.64 8.64 18.17
C ASP A 15 -2.28 8.57 18.85
N SER A 16 -1.28 8.03 18.17
CA SER A 16 0.09 7.91 18.68
C SER A 16 0.92 9.20 18.50
N PHE A 17 0.31 10.29 18.00
CA PHE A 17 1.01 11.55 17.83
C PHE A 17 0.77 12.51 19.00
N ASP A 18 1.83 12.81 19.73
CA ASP A 18 1.86 13.88 20.74
C ASP A 18 2.05 15.26 20.11
N GLU A 19 2.35 15.32 18.80
CA GLU A 19 2.68 16.55 18.07
C GLU A 19 1.52 17.01 17.20
N SER A 20 1.45 18.32 16.91
CA SER A 20 0.54 18.86 15.92
C SER A 20 0.76 18.21 14.56
N LEU A 21 -0.32 17.77 13.92
CA LEU A 21 -0.29 17.23 12.56
C LEU A 21 0.15 18.27 11.52
N HIS A 22 -0.09 19.58 11.79
CA HIS A 22 0.17 20.71 10.91
C HIS A 22 1.29 21.60 11.49
N GLY A 23 2.48 21.03 11.71
CA GLY A 23 3.60 21.77 12.32
C GLY A 23 4.49 22.50 11.32
N ARG A 24 4.47 22.13 10.03
CA ARG A 24 5.32 22.73 8.99
C ARG A 24 4.61 23.87 8.29
N LYS A 25 5.38 24.90 7.91
CA LYS A 25 4.85 26.08 7.22
C LYS A 25 4.54 25.76 5.75
N PRO A 26 3.53 26.40 5.17
CA PRO A 26 3.31 26.35 3.72
C PRO A 26 4.43 27.06 2.97
N LEU A 27 4.45 26.86 1.65
CA LEU A 27 5.32 27.60 0.74
C LEU A 27 5.05 29.11 0.88
N ASP A 28 6.12 29.89 1.03
CA ASP A 28 6.06 31.36 1.11
C ASP A 28 6.74 31.96 -0.12
N GLY A 29 5.96 32.10 -1.20
CA GLY A 29 6.41 32.69 -2.45
C GLY A 29 7.24 31.75 -3.36
N PRO A 30 7.92 32.32 -4.38
CA PRO A 30 8.68 31.54 -5.34
C PRO A 30 10.00 31.02 -4.73
N VAL A 31 10.35 29.78 -5.05
CA VAL A 31 11.59 29.13 -4.59
C VAL A 31 12.26 28.37 -5.73
N SER A 32 13.60 28.25 -5.67
CA SER A 32 14.40 27.45 -6.59
C SER A 32 15.20 26.40 -5.82
N VAL A 33 15.09 25.13 -6.26
CA VAL A 33 15.76 23.98 -5.67
C VAL A 33 16.31 23.06 -6.76
N ASP A 34 17.11 22.07 -6.40
CA ASP A 34 17.64 21.11 -7.37
C ASP A 34 16.60 20.03 -7.66
N VAL A 35 15.91 19.54 -6.60
CA VAL A 35 14.86 18.54 -6.73
C VAL A 35 13.60 18.96 -5.97
N ALA A 36 12.46 19.02 -6.67
CA ALA A 36 11.14 19.23 -6.09
C ALA A 36 10.35 17.92 -6.12
N ILE A 37 9.81 17.48 -4.98
CA ILE A 37 9.03 16.26 -4.84
C ILE A 37 7.61 16.62 -4.43
N ILE A 38 6.61 16.18 -5.19
CA ILE A 38 5.20 16.45 -4.91
C ILE A 38 4.57 15.25 -4.22
N GLY A 39 4.22 15.42 -2.95
CA GLY A 39 3.63 14.42 -2.07
C GLY A 39 4.57 13.99 -0.93
N GLY A 40 4.13 14.23 0.31
CA GLY A 40 4.79 13.86 1.56
C GLY A 40 4.39 12.47 2.09
N GLY A 41 4.11 11.52 1.18
CA GLY A 41 3.93 10.11 1.50
C GLY A 41 5.24 9.33 1.42
N TYR A 42 5.19 8.00 1.64
CA TYR A 42 6.37 7.13 1.60
C TYR A 42 7.21 7.33 0.33
N SER A 43 6.59 7.37 -0.84
CA SER A 43 7.32 7.52 -2.09
C SER A 43 8.17 8.78 -2.15
N GLY A 44 7.58 9.93 -1.80
CA GLY A 44 8.30 11.20 -1.80
C GLY A 44 9.37 11.26 -0.73
N LEU A 45 9.04 10.81 0.49
CA LEU A 45 9.96 10.84 1.62
C LEU A 45 11.15 9.89 1.42
N TRP A 46 10.93 8.65 0.95
CA TRP A 46 12.02 7.73 0.64
C TRP A 46 12.91 8.26 -0.49
N THR A 47 12.33 8.89 -1.53
CA THR A 47 13.12 9.53 -2.59
C THR A 47 14.00 10.63 -2.01
N ALA A 48 13.44 11.53 -1.20
CA ALA A 48 14.19 12.60 -0.55
C ALA A 48 15.28 12.06 0.38
N TYR A 49 14.95 11.04 1.18
CA TYR A 49 15.89 10.40 2.10
C TYR A 49 17.13 9.88 1.36
N TYR A 50 16.94 9.07 0.32
CA TYR A 50 18.06 8.47 -0.41
C TYR A 50 18.81 9.49 -1.30
N LEU A 51 18.16 10.55 -1.77
CA LEU A 51 18.86 11.65 -2.43
C LEU A 51 19.86 12.32 -1.46
N LEU A 52 19.39 12.72 -0.29
CA LEU A 52 20.18 13.41 0.72
C LEU A 52 21.22 12.49 1.40
N GLU A 53 20.92 11.21 1.52
CA GLU A 53 21.89 10.19 1.99
C GLU A 53 23.08 10.05 1.04
N ASN A 54 22.83 10.13 -0.25
CA ASN A 54 23.87 9.95 -1.28
C ASN A 54 24.55 11.26 -1.72
N ASP A 55 23.84 12.39 -1.62
CA ASP A 55 24.37 13.71 -1.89
C ASP A 55 23.74 14.76 -0.95
N PRO A 56 24.37 15.02 0.20
CA PRO A 56 23.91 16.01 1.18
C PRO A 56 23.93 17.46 0.68
N SER A 57 24.56 17.75 -0.47
CA SER A 57 24.63 19.10 -1.02
C SER A 57 23.37 19.50 -1.79
N LEU A 58 22.49 18.54 -2.12
CA LEU A 58 21.27 18.81 -2.86
C LEU A 58 20.26 19.61 -2.06
N ARG A 59 19.65 20.59 -2.72
CA ARG A 59 18.49 21.31 -2.21
C ARG A 59 17.23 20.55 -2.61
N VAL A 60 16.70 19.75 -1.69
CA VAL A 60 15.51 18.91 -1.89
C VAL A 60 14.33 19.56 -1.19
N LEU A 61 13.22 19.81 -1.92
CA LEU A 61 11.97 20.33 -1.39
C LEU A 61 10.82 19.33 -1.59
N ILE A 62 10.15 18.94 -0.51
CA ILE A 62 8.90 18.20 -0.55
C ILE A 62 7.73 19.17 -0.45
N ILE A 63 6.77 19.05 -1.37
CA ILE A 63 5.55 19.85 -1.45
C ILE A 63 4.38 18.95 -1.07
N GLU A 64 3.77 19.19 0.10
CA GLU A 64 2.65 18.41 0.62
C GLU A 64 1.42 19.29 0.81
N LYS A 65 0.28 18.79 0.32
CA LYS A 65 -0.98 19.53 0.35
C LYS A 65 -1.57 19.67 1.75
N GLU A 66 -1.52 18.60 2.52
CA GLU A 66 -2.10 18.52 3.88
C GLU A 66 -0.96 18.44 4.91
N PHE A 67 -0.59 17.25 5.31
CA PHE A 67 0.55 16.94 6.17
C PHE A 67 1.21 15.62 5.74
N CYS A 68 2.47 15.42 6.05
CA CYS A 68 3.18 14.18 5.71
C CYS A 68 2.46 12.96 6.28
N GLY A 69 2.07 12.04 5.39
CA GLY A 69 1.31 10.85 5.75
C GLY A 69 -0.21 11.01 5.67
N TYR A 70 -0.75 12.16 5.26
CA TYR A 70 -2.21 12.34 5.11
C TYR A 70 -2.85 11.29 4.22
N GLY A 71 -2.21 10.92 3.10
CA GLY A 71 -2.70 9.95 2.15
C GLY A 71 -2.59 8.49 2.63
N ALA A 72 -2.46 7.57 1.69
CA ALA A 72 -2.37 6.14 1.97
C ALA A 72 -1.24 5.77 2.94
N SER A 73 -0.16 6.54 2.99
CA SER A 73 1.01 6.25 3.84
C SER A 73 0.72 6.29 5.34
N GLY A 74 -0.18 7.15 5.80
CA GLY A 74 -0.58 7.21 7.22
C GLY A 74 -1.94 6.57 7.50
N ARG A 75 -2.56 5.89 6.52
CA ARG A 75 -3.90 5.29 6.64
C ARG A 75 -3.96 3.81 6.28
N ASN A 76 -2.83 3.23 5.80
CA ASN A 76 -2.78 1.85 5.38
C ASN A 76 -2.90 0.86 6.55
N GLY A 77 -2.90 -0.44 6.24
CA GLY A 77 -3.04 -1.52 7.21
C GLY A 77 -1.78 -1.83 8.00
N GLY A 78 -0.69 -1.09 7.79
CA GLY A 78 0.59 -1.33 8.46
C GLY A 78 1.30 -2.61 8.00
N TRP A 79 1.08 -3.03 6.75
CA TRP A 79 1.76 -4.16 6.13
C TRP A 79 2.99 -3.68 5.39
N CYS A 80 4.16 -4.07 5.85
CA CYS A 80 5.44 -3.91 5.15
C CYS A 80 5.82 -5.26 4.54
N GLU A 81 5.33 -5.52 3.33
CA GLU A 81 5.42 -6.83 2.69
C GLU A 81 6.30 -6.76 1.43
N GLY A 82 7.22 -7.72 1.28
CA GLY A 82 8.05 -7.89 0.10
C GLY A 82 7.29 -8.41 -1.13
N ALA A 83 5.99 -8.16 -1.20
CA ALA A 83 5.15 -8.56 -2.32
C ALA A 83 5.31 -7.63 -3.53
N LEU A 84 5.16 -8.20 -4.72
CA LEU A 84 5.28 -7.49 -5.98
C LEU A 84 3.90 -7.31 -6.64
N ALA A 85 3.40 -6.07 -6.66
CA ALA A 85 2.17 -5.76 -7.35
C ALA A 85 2.26 -6.10 -8.85
N GLY A 86 1.21 -6.74 -9.38
CA GLY A 86 1.13 -7.16 -10.79
C GLY A 86 1.65 -8.57 -11.07
N GLY A 87 2.43 -9.15 -10.17
CA GLY A 87 2.98 -10.51 -10.28
C GLY A 87 4.16 -10.64 -11.24
N THR A 88 5.01 -11.62 -10.99
CA THR A 88 6.29 -11.87 -11.68
C THR A 88 6.12 -12.04 -13.20
N GLU A 89 5.03 -12.69 -13.63
CA GLU A 89 4.78 -12.95 -15.07
C GLU A 89 4.59 -11.68 -15.89
N LYS A 90 3.99 -10.63 -15.34
CA LYS A 90 3.83 -9.37 -16.06
C LYS A 90 5.15 -8.67 -16.31
N TYR A 91 6.07 -8.77 -15.34
CA TYR A 91 7.43 -8.24 -15.51
C TYR A 91 8.28 -9.10 -16.45
N ALA A 92 8.16 -10.42 -16.37
CA ALA A 92 8.83 -11.34 -17.31
C ALA A 92 8.43 -11.11 -18.77
N LYS A 93 7.17 -10.73 -19.03
CA LYS A 93 6.71 -10.34 -20.39
C LYS A 93 7.36 -9.04 -20.90
N ARG A 94 7.90 -8.23 -20.02
CA ARG A 94 8.56 -6.95 -20.34
C ARG A 94 10.09 -7.07 -20.46
N SER A 95 10.65 -8.13 -19.90
CA SER A 95 12.08 -8.41 -19.86
C SER A 95 12.32 -9.92 -20.04
N THR A 96 12.87 -10.56 -19.04
CA THR A 96 13.04 -12.02 -18.94
C THR A 96 12.50 -12.51 -17.60
N MET A 97 12.33 -13.84 -17.45
CA MET A 97 11.94 -14.44 -16.18
C MET A 97 13.01 -14.19 -15.11
N ASP A 98 14.29 -14.30 -15.44
CA ASP A 98 15.40 -14.08 -14.50
C ASP A 98 15.41 -12.65 -13.96
N GLU A 99 15.16 -11.65 -14.82
CA GLU A 99 15.06 -10.25 -14.39
C GLU A 99 13.82 -10.00 -13.52
N ALA A 100 12.70 -10.66 -13.83
CA ALA A 100 11.50 -10.56 -13.01
C ALA A 100 11.71 -11.21 -11.64
N LEU A 101 12.40 -12.34 -11.57
CA LEU A 101 12.77 -13.00 -10.32
C LEU A 101 13.82 -12.19 -9.53
N ARG A 102 14.72 -11.47 -10.22
CA ARG A 102 15.65 -10.54 -9.57
C ARG A 102 14.87 -9.40 -8.89
N LEU A 103 13.89 -8.81 -9.57
CA LEU A 103 13.01 -7.80 -8.95
C LEU A 103 12.26 -8.37 -7.74
N GLU A 104 11.75 -9.58 -7.83
CA GLU A 104 11.05 -10.25 -6.71
C GLU A 104 11.97 -10.43 -5.49
N ARG A 105 13.19 -10.93 -5.68
CA ARG A 105 14.19 -11.05 -4.60
C ARG A 105 14.55 -9.69 -4.00
N THR A 106 14.75 -8.67 -4.85
CA THR A 106 15.03 -7.31 -4.37
C THR A 106 13.86 -6.75 -3.54
N MET A 107 12.61 -7.13 -3.86
CA MET A 107 11.46 -6.78 -3.01
C MET A 107 11.51 -7.49 -1.65
N PHE A 108 11.92 -8.76 -1.59
CA PHE A 108 12.09 -9.47 -0.30
C PHE A 108 13.12 -8.77 0.58
N GLU A 109 14.28 -8.44 0.01
CA GLU A 109 15.38 -7.73 0.68
C GLU A 109 15.00 -6.29 1.11
N THR A 110 14.02 -5.69 0.43
CA THR A 110 13.56 -4.33 0.76
C THR A 110 12.95 -4.24 2.17
N VAL A 111 12.37 -5.31 2.69
CA VAL A 111 11.84 -5.33 4.07
C VAL A 111 12.98 -5.19 5.09
N ASP A 112 14.13 -5.82 4.83
CA ASP A 112 15.33 -5.72 5.67
C ASP A 112 15.99 -4.34 5.53
N GLU A 113 16.02 -3.79 4.32
CA GLU A 113 16.53 -2.43 4.10
C GLU A 113 15.69 -1.38 4.84
N ILE A 114 14.37 -1.53 4.86
CA ILE A 114 13.49 -0.65 5.65
C ILE A 114 13.87 -0.75 7.13
N GLN A 115 13.99 -1.95 7.68
CA GLN A 115 14.40 -2.15 9.07
C GLN A 115 15.73 -1.47 9.36
N ARG A 116 16.73 -1.69 8.49
CA ARG A 116 18.06 -1.07 8.62
C ARG A 116 17.98 0.46 8.73
N VAL A 117 17.15 1.10 7.88
CA VAL A 117 17.00 2.57 7.93
C VAL A 117 16.23 3.01 9.18
N LEU A 118 15.16 2.30 9.56
CA LEU A 118 14.42 2.62 10.78
C LEU A 118 15.34 2.58 12.01
N ASP A 119 16.19 1.56 12.10
CA ASP A 119 17.17 1.41 13.19
C ASP A 119 18.23 2.52 13.15
N SER A 120 18.78 2.82 11.96
CA SER A 120 19.82 3.85 11.80
C SER A 120 19.33 5.27 12.04
N GLU A 121 18.06 5.55 11.81
CA GLU A 121 17.42 6.87 12.00
C GLU A 121 16.65 6.99 13.32
N ASP A 122 16.71 5.96 14.19
CA ASP A 122 15.99 5.89 15.46
C ASP A 122 14.47 6.13 15.29
N ILE A 123 13.89 5.49 14.28
CA ILE A 123 12.45 5.57 13.98
C ILE A 123 11.73 4.39 14.62
N ASN A 124 11.22 4.59 15.82
CA ASN A 124 10.38 3.60 16.48
C ASN A 124 8.95 3.65 15.93
N CYS A 125 8.63 2.70 15.04
CA CYS A 125 7.30 2.54 14.46
C CYS A 125 6.70 1.15 14.70
N ASP A 126 7.07 0.50 15.80
CA ASP A 126 6.60 -0.83 16.20
C ASP A 126 6.87 -1.92 15.13
N PHE A 127 7.92 -1.71 14.32
CA PHE A 127 8.32 -2.65 13.27
C PHE A 127 8.58 -4.05 13.85
N HIS A 128 7.93 -5.07 13.28
CA HIS A 128 8.13 -6.45 13.71
C HIS A 128 7.97 -7.42 12.54
N LYS A 129 9.00 -8.23 12.27
CA LYS A 129 9.00 -9.26 11.23
C LYS A 129 8.27 -10.51 11.68
N GLY A 130 6.95 -10.45 11.71
CA GLY A 130 6.07 -11.58 12.05
C GLY A 130 5.78 -12.53 10.88
N GLY A 131 6.16 -12.15 9.67
CA GLY A 131 5.76 -12.80 8.43
C GLY A 131 4.32 -12.47 8.02
N PHE A 132 3.87 -13.07 6.93
CA PHE A 132 2.50 -12.98 6.44
C PHE A 132 1.85 -14.38 6.43
N VAL A 133 0.60 -14.46 6.83
CA VAL A 133 -0.18 -15.70 6.81
C VAL A 133 -1.46 -15.51 6.02
N SER A 134 -1.62 -16.29 4.95
CA SER A 134 -2.89 -16.40 4.22
C SER A 134 -3.57 -17.71 4.53
N VAL A 135 -4.74 -17.69 5.15
CA VAL A 135 -5.50 -18.92 5.43
C VAL A 135 -6.43 -19.29 4.28
N ALA A 136 -6.49 -20.56 3.91
CA ALA A 136 -7.47 -21.09 2.96
C ALA A 136 -8.71 -21.57 3.71
N ARG A 137 -9.87 -20.99 3.44
CA ARG A 137 -11.13 -21.28 4.12
C ARG A 137 -12.11 -22.11 3.28
N ASN A 138 -11.68 -22.56 2.12
CA ASN A 138 -12.39 -23.48 1.23
C ASN A 138 -11.39 -24.22 0.33
N LEU A 139 -11.85 -25.31 -0.30
CA LEU A 139 -10.99 -26.16 -1.14
C LEU A 139 -10.38 -25.42 -2.34
N PRO A 140 -11.09 -24.54 -3.09
CA PRO A 140 -10.49 -23.76 -4.16
C PRO A 140 -9.34 -22.86 -3.69
N GLN A 141 -9.45 -22.23 -2.52
CA GLN A 141 -8.36 -21.44 -1.93
C GLN A 141 -7.16 -22.31 -1.59
N ALA A 142 -7.38 -23.47 -0.94
CA ALA A 142 -6.31 -24.42 -0.62
C ALA A 142 -5.60 -24.93 -1.88
N GLN A 143 -6.34 -25.18 -2.95
CA GLN A 143 -5.75 -25.58 -4.23
C GLN A 143 -4.88 -24.46 -4.84
N ARG A 144 -5.36 -23.20 -4.83
CA ARG A 144 -4.56 -22.05 -5.29
C ARG A 144 -3.26 -21.90 -4.49
N GLN A 145 -3.32 -22.10 -3.17
CA GLN A 145 -2.13 -22.04 -2.31
C GLN A 145 -1.10 -23.11 -2.70
N ARG A 146 -1.53 -24.37 -2.91
CA ARG A 146 -0.62 -25.43 -3.35
C ARG A 146 0.05 -25.08 -4.68
N SER A 147 -0.75 -24.65 -5.68
CA SER A 147 -0.20 -24.25 -6.98
C SER A 147 0.75 -23.06 -6.88
N ALA A 148 0.51 -22.12 -5.97
CA ALA A 148 1.45 -21.02 -5.72
C ALA A 148 2.77 -21.49 -5.13
N ILE A 149 2.74 -22.46 -4.19
CA ILE A 149 3.95 -23.06 -3.61
C ILE A 149 4.73 -23.87 -4.67
N GLU A 150 4.05 -24.70 -5.45
CA GLU A 150 4.66 -25.45 -6.56
C GLU A 150 5.41 -24.50 -7.51
N LEU A 151 4.73 -23.45 -7.93
CA LEU A 151 5.33 -22.42 -8.80
C LEU A 151 6.52 -21.69 -8.14
N ALA A 152 6.45 -21.39 -6.85
CA ALA A 152 7.55 -20.79 -6.10
C ALA A 152 8.79 -21.71 -6.10
N ARG A 153 8.59 -23.02 -5.87
CA ARG A 153 9.68 -24.01 -5.92
C ARG A 153 10.30 -24.13 -7.32
N GLU A 154 9.49 -24.16 -8.38
CA GLU A 154 9.95 -24.17 -9.77
C GLU A 154 10.81 -22.93 -10.09
N ARG A 155 10.58 -21.80 -9.40
CA ARG A 155 11.31 -20.55 -9.53
C ARG A 155 12.52 -20.43 -8.58
N GLY A 156 12.80 -21.46 -7.80
CA GLY A 156 13.92 -21.49 -6.87
C GLY A 156 13.67 -20.72 -5.56
N THR A 157 12.41 -20.37 -5.24
CA THR A 157 12.09 -19.78 -3.94
C THR A 157 11.97 -20.86 -2.88
N GLY A 158 12.81 -20.83 -1.84
CA GLY A 158 12.92 -21.84 -0.80
C GLY A 158 11.81 -21.79 0.25
N GLU A 159 11.78 -22.78 1.14
CA GLU A 159 10.80 -22.87 2.23
C GLU A 159 11.01 -21.82 3.31
N GLU A 160 12.21 -21.35 3.45
CA GLU A 160 12.58 -20.24 4.34
C GLU A 160 11.88 -18.92 3.95
N ILE A 161 11.53 -18.77 2.66
CA ILE A 161 10.82 -17.59 2.14
C ILE A 161 9.32 -17.81 2.15
N ILE A 162 8.86 -18.93 1.56
CA ILE A 162 7.42 -19.21 1.46
C ILE A 162 7.17 -20.71 1.68
N ARG A 163 6.23 -21.07 2.52
CA ARG A 163 5.87 -22.46 2.78
C ARG A 163 4.37 -22.67 2.96
N ILE A 164 3.91 -23.88 2.67
CA ILE A 164 2.56 -24.31 3.00
C ILE A 164 2.47 -24.60 4.51
N LEU A 165 1.34 -24.27 5.08
CA LEU A 165 0.95 -24.64 6.44
C LEU A 165 -0.18 -25.65 6.34
N ASP A 166 -0.15 -26.70 7.15
CA ASP A 166 -1.32 -27.55 7.36
C ASP A 166 -2.42 -26.76 8.13
N ALA A 167 -3.55 -27.43 8.36
CA ALA A 167 -4.69 -26.75 8.99
C ALA A 167 -4.41 -26.35 10.44
N ASP A 168 -3.65 -27.12 11.18
CA ASP A 168 -3.37 -26.88 12.60
C ASP A 168 -2.27 -25.82 12.75
N GLU A 169 -1.21 -25.89 11.95
CA GLU A 169 -0.19 -24.84 11.84
C GLU A 169 -0.82 -23.49 11.46
N ALA A 170 -1.70 -23.49 10.46
CA ALA A 170 -2.37 -22.27 10.01
C ALA A 170 -3.27 -21.67 11.12
N ARG A 171 -3.99 -22.53 11.89
CA ARG A 171 -4.78 -22.07 13.06
C ARG A 171 -3.91 -21.55 14.19
N ALA A 172 -2.74 -22.14 14.40
CA ALA A 172 -1.80 -21.63 15.42
C ALA A 172 -1.35 -20.19 15.12
N HIS A 173 -1.24 -19.82 13.84
CA HIS A 173 -0.94 -18.46 13.43
C HIS A 173 -2.19 -17.57 13.40
N VAL A 174 -3.30 -18.05 12.85
CA VAL A 174 -4.57 -17.33 12.71
C VAL A 174 -5.72 -18.31 12.92
N ASN A 175 -6.33 -18.30 14.09
CA ASN A 175 -7.40 -19.22 14.45
C ASN A 175 -8.75 -18.82 13.81
N ALA A 176 -8.75 -18.79 12.50
CA ALA A 176 -9.92 -18.45 11.68
C ALA A 176 -10.90 -19.62 11.55
N THR A 177 -12.12 -19.33 11.11
CA THR A 177 -13.12 -20.34 10.81
C THR A 177 -12.80 -21.10 9.52
N ASN A 178 -13.12 -22.41 9.49
CA ASN A 178 -13.05 -23.25 8.28
C ASN A 178 -11.65 -23.32 7.64
N VAL A 179 -10.59 -23.35 8.42
CA VAL A 179 -9.23 -23.42 7.90
C VAL A 179 -8.93 -24.81 7.34
N HIS A 180 -8.52 -24.89 6.08
CA HIS A 180 -8.08 -26.10 5.38
C HIS A 180 -6.55 -26.18 5.24
N SER A 181 -5.89 -25.04 5.08
CA SER A 181 -4.43 -24.88 4.97
C SER A 181 -4.07 -23.39 5.12
N GLY A 182 -2.80 -23.08 5.07
CA GLY A 182 -2.31 -21.71 4.97
C GLY A 182 -1.03 -21.62 4.15
N ILE A 183 -0.63 -20.40 3.84
CA ILE A 183 0.71 -20.05 3.37
C ILE A 183 1.35 -19.16 4.42
N PHE A 184 2.61 -19.43 4.74
CA PHE A 184 3.48 -18.52 5.46
C PHE A 184 4.48 -17.92 4.47
N PHE A 185 4.63 -16.59 4.50
CA PHE A 185 5.59 -15.85 3.69
C PHE A 185 6.45 -14.98 4.62
N ALA A 186 7.75 -15.24 4.66
CA ALA A 186 8.66 -14.66 5.64
C ALA A 186 8.98 -13.17 5.40
N PRO A 187 9.16 -12.65 4.14
CA PRO A 187 9.48 -11.26 3.90
C PRO A 187 8.29 -10.31 4.14
N SER A 188 7.82 -10.26 5.38
CA SER A 188 6.71 -9.39 5.79
C SER A 188 6.88 -8.94 7.25
N ALA A 189 6.54 -7.69 7.50
CA ALA A 189 6.54 -7.08 8.82
C ALA A 189 5.27 -6.26 9.05
N VAL A 190 4.91 -6.08 10.30
CA VAL A 190 3.91 -5.10 10.73
C VAL A 190 4.60 -3.80 11.12
N VAL A 191 3.94 -2.68 10.90
CA VAL A 191 4.38 -1.34 11.34
C VAL A 191 3.19 -0.53 11.83
N ASP A 192 3.45 0.49 12.67
CA ASP A 192 2.58 1.65 12.79
C ASP A 192 2.92 2.61 11.63
N PRO A 193 2.07 2.71 10.60
CA PRO A 193 2.37 3.49 9.41
C PRO A 193 2.41 4.99 9.67
N GLY A 194 1.71 5.46 10.68
CA GLY A 194 1.74 6.85 11.10
C GLY A 194 3.09 7.23 11.71
N LYS A 195 3.56 6.45 12.69
CA LYS A 195 4.89 6.65 13.29
C LYS A 195 5.99 6.56 12.23
N MET A 196 5.90 5.58 11.32
CA MET A 196 6.89 5.38 10.26
C MET A 196 6.97 6.59 9.32
N VAL A 197 5.85 7.06 8.78
CA VAL A 197 5.85 8.19 7.83
C VAL A 197 6.30 9.49 8.47
N ARG A 198 5.91 9.74 9.72
CA ARG A 198 6.32 10.94 10.48
C ARG A 198 7.80 10.89 10.86
N GLY A 199 8.27 9.73 11.32
CA GLY A 199 9.69 9.50 11.62
C GLY A 199 10.58 9.71 10.39
N LEU A 200 10.15 9.18 9.24
CA LEU A 200 10.85 9.37 7.98
C LEU A 200 10.88 10.84 7.52
N ALA A 201 9.78 11.60 7.72
CA ALA A 201 9.77 13.03 7.43
C ALA A 201 10.80 13.78 8.28
N LYS A 202 10.89 13.47 9.58
CA LYS A 202 11.92 14.04 10.47
C LYS A 202 13.35 13.63 10.04
N ALA A 203 13.55 12.40 9.57
CA ALA A 203 14.84 11.96 9.07
C ALA A 203 15.26 12.74 7.81
N VAL A 204 14.34 12.99 6.89
CA VAL A 204 14.58 13.85 5.72
C VAL A 204 15.00 15.26 6.14
N GLU A 205 14.34 15.86 7.13
CA GLU A 205 14.68 17.19 7.64
C GLU A 205 16.05 17.21 8.34
N ARG A 206 16.38 16.17 9.14
CA ARG A 206 17.72 16.03 9.75
C ARG A 206 18.84 15.96 8.71
N LYS A 207 18.55 15.38 7.53
CA LYS A 207 19.49 15.31 6.40
C LYS A 207 19.54 16.60 5.55
N GLY A 208 18.83 17.66 5.94
CA GLY A 208 18.83 18.95 5.25
C GLY A 208 17.71 19.15 4.23
N GLY A 209 16.78 18.18 4.09
CA GLY A 209 15.61 18.35 3.24
C GLY A 209 14.62 19.36 3.80
N THR A 210 13.96 20.09 2.91
CA THR A 210 12.90 21.03 3.26
C THR A 210 11.54 20.42 2.96
N ILE A 211 10.58 20.53 3.88
CA ILE A 211 9.20 20.08 3.70
C ILE A 211 8.27 21.25 3.93
N VAL A 212 7.40 21.53 2.95
CA VAL A 212 6.30 22.49 3.08
C VAL A 212 4.96 21.74 3.09
N GLU A 213 4.16 21.96 4.12
CA GLU A 213 2.80 21.40 4.26
C GLU A 213 1.76 22.50 3.99
N GLY A 214 0.50 22.14 3.77
CA GLY A 214 -0.53 23.12 3.38
C GLY A 214 -0.29 23.74 2.00
N THR A 215 0.49 23.09 1.13
CA THR A 215 0.92 23.63 -0.17
C THR A 215 0.37 22.78 -1.31
N THR A 216 -0.52 23.35 -2.11
CA THR A 216 -1.25 22.62 -3.16
C THR A 216 -0.60 22.78 -4.52
N ALA A 217 0.01 21.72 -5.04
CA ALA A 217 0.51 21.67 -6.41
C ALA A 217 -0.65 21.51 -7.41
N LEU A 218 -0.74 22.44 -8.37
CA LEU A 218 -1.79 22.51 -9.40
C LEU A 218 -1.35 21.89 -10.73
N SER A 219 -0.11 22.16 -11.14
CA SER A 219 0.41 21.67 -12.42
C SER A 219 1.92 21.48 -12.40
N ILE A 220 2.39 20.60 -13.26
CA ILE A 220 3.79 20.22 -13.46
C ILE A 220 4.15 20.47 -14.91
N SER A 221 5.28 21.11 -15.15
CA SER A 221 5.93 21.24 -16.46
C SER A 221 7.44 21.14 -16.29
N THR A 222 8.18 21.08 -17.38
CA THR A 222 9.65 21.09 -17.36
C THR A 222 10.15 22.26 -16.51
N GLY A 223 10.96 21.96 -15.49
CA GLY A 223 11.59 22.94 -14.61
C GLY A 223 10.64 23.69 -13.65
N LYS A 224 9.32 23.35 -13.60
CA LYS A 224 8.36 24.19 -12.88
C LYS A 224 7.20 23.42 -12.28
N VAL A 225 6.92 23.66 -10.99
CA VAL A 225 5.67 23.30 -10.29
C VAL A 225 4.92 24.59 -9.96
N VAL A 226 3.66 24.66 -10.37
CA VAL A 226 2.76 25.78 -9.98
C VAL A 226 1.94 25.31 -8.80
N CYS A 227 2.05 26.00 -7.67
CA CYS A 227 1.25 25.80 -6.46
C CYS A 227 0.26 26.96 -6.29
N VAL A 228 -0.69 26.80 -5.38
CA VAL A 228 -1.60 27.89 -4.98
C VAL A 228 -0.79 28.98 -4.28
N GLU A 229 0.17 28.58 -3.44
CA GLU A 229 0.97 29.45 -2.56
C GLU A 229 2.20 30.06 -3.26
N GLY A 230 2.52 29.61 -4.48
CA GLY A 230 3.70 30.12 -5.21
C GLY A 230 4.15 29.22 -6.36
N VAL A 231 5.37 29.43 -6.79
CA VAL A 231 5.99 28.67 -7.89
C VAL A 231 7.31 28.08 -7.42
N VAL A 232 7.49 26.77 -7.66
CA VAL A 232 8.75 26.08 -7.42
C VAL A 232 9.45 25.83 -8.75
N SER A 233 10.68 26.33 -8.90
CA SER A 233 11.58 26.00 -10.00
C SER A 233 12.53 24.89 -9.56
N ALA A 234 12.70 23.85 -10.37
CA ALA A 234 13.60 22.73 -10.04
C ALA A 234 14.14 22.07 -11.31
N ASP A 235 15.38 21.57 -11.24
CA ASP A 235 15.99 20.82 -12.34
C ASP A 235 15.28 19.47 -12.51
N VAL A 236 14.93 18.83 -11.40
CA VAL A 236 14.16 17.59 -11.39
C VAL A 236 12.89 17.76 -10.56
N ILE A 237 11.77 17.26 -11.09
CA ILE A 237 10.47 17.26 -10.42
C ILE A 237 9.96 15.83 -10.32
N VAL A 238 9.71 15.35 -9.11
CA VAL A 238 9.20 14.00 -8.85
C VAL A 238 7.75 14.06 -8.42
N GLN A 239 6.85 13.45 -9.20
CA GLN A 239 5.46 13.30 -8.84
C GLN A 239 5.24 12.00 -8.05
N ALA A 240 4.87 12.11 -6.77
CA ALA A 240 4.64 11.03 -5.81
C ALA A 240 3.25 11.14 -5.14
N THR A 241 2.22 11.49 -5.92
CA THR A 241 0.89 11.91 -5.42
C THR A 241 -0.13 10.78 -5.34
N GLU A 242 0.22 9.55 -5.66
CA GLU A 242 -0.59 8.33 -5.56
C GLU A 242 -2.06 8.56 -5.96
N GLY A 243 -3.05 8.25 -5.13
CA GLY A 243 -4.48 8.44 -5.42
C GLY A 243 -4.87 9.89 -5.74
N TYR A 244 -4.11 10.87 -5.25
CA TYR A 244 -4.34 12.30 -5.50
C TYR A 244 -3.73 12.80 -6.81
N THR A 245 -3.07 11.96 -7.59
CA THR A 245 -2.57 12.26 -8.94
C THR A 245 -3.64 12.89 -9.83
N ARG A 246 -4.90 12.54 -9.62
CA ARG A 246 -6.04 13.10 -10.35
C ARG A 246 -6.22 14.62 -10.20
N ASP A 247 -5.72 15.21 -9.13
CA ASP A 247 -5.85 16.64 -8.83
C ASP A 247 -4.82 17.50 -9.58
N ILE A 248 -3.75 16.88 -10.09
CA ILE A 248 -2.77 17.54 -10.95
C ILE A 248 -3.36 17.72 -12.35
N LYS A 249 -3.25 18.94 -12.91
CA LYS A 249 -3.79 19.29 -14.23
C LYS A 249 -3.35 18.30 -15.32
N GLY A 250 -4.32 17.73 -16.04
CA GLY A 250 -4.08 16.77 -17.13
C GLY A 250 -3.85 15.31 -16.71
N LYS A 251 -3.86 15.00 -15.39
CA LYS A 251 -3.52 13.66 -14.83
C LYS A 251 -4.73 12.84 -14.35
N LYS A 252 -5.95 13.34 -14.53
CA LYS A 252 -7.19 12.73 -14.00
C LYS A 252 -7.43 11.26 -14.40
N LEU A 253 -6.87 10.83 -15.54
CA LEU A 253 -7.05 9.48 -16.07
C LEU A 253 -5.81 8.59 -15.91
N ASP A 254 -4.73 9.10 -15.31
CA ASP A 254 -3.48 8.35 -15.20
C ASP A 254 -3.61 7.20 -14.20
N LEU A 255 -4.28 7.45 -13.07
CA LEU A 255 -4.51 6.47 -12.01
C LEU A 255 -6.00 6.45 -11.60
N LEU A 256 -6.46 5.29 -11.17
CA LEU A 256 -7.79 5.06 -10.61
C LEU A 256 -7.73 5.11 -9.08
N PRO A 257 -8.30 6.12 -8.39
CA PRO A 257 -8.39 6.09 -6.94
C PRO A 257 -9.45 5.09 -6.50
N VAL A 258 -9.06 4.15 -5.64
CA VAL A 258 -9.93 3.11 -5.08
C VAL A 258 -9.92 3.20 -3.57
N TYR A 259 -11.08 3.09 -2.96
CA TYR A 259 -11.22 3.17 -1.50
C TYR A 259 -10.96 1.82 -0.84
N SER A 260 -10.18 1.84 0.22
CA SER A 260 -10.12 0.81 1.25
C SER A 260 -10.63 1.37 2.58
N ARG A 261 -11.22 0.52 3.44
CA ARG A 261 -11.73 0.89 4.75
C ARG A 261 -11.11 0.04 5.81
N MET A 262 -10.93 0.64 6.97
CA MET A 262 -10.34 0.00 8.12
C MET A 262 -11.16 0.24 9.38
N ILE A 263 -11.05 -0.70 10.29
CA ILE A 263 -11.52 -0.60 11.68
C ILE A 263 -10.39 -1.01 12.60
N ALA A 264 -10.42 -0.54 13.83
CA ALA A 264 -9.57 -1.04 14.89
C ALA A 264 -10.39 -1.38 16.13
N THR A 265 -10.05 -2.49 16.77
CA THR A 265 -10.65 -2.92 18.03
C THR A 265 -10.10 -2.10 19.21
N GLU A 266 -10.71 -2.21 20.37
CA GLU A 266 -10.05 -1.97 21.64
C GLU A 266 -8.88 -2.93 21.84
N PRO A 267 -7.92 -2.66 22.76
CA PRO A 267 -6.87 -3.61 23.10
C PRO A 267 -7.47 -4.94 23.59
N LEU A 268 -6.95 -6.05 23.05
CA LEU A 268 -7.36 -7.39 23.44
C LEU A 268 -6.63 -7.84 24.70
N THR A 269 -7.29 -8.65 25.49
CA THR A 269 -6.66 -9.36 26.61
C THR A 269 -5.75 -10.49 26.11
N ASP A 270 -4.81 -10.94 26.95
CA ASP A 270 -3.93 -12.06 26.61
C ASP A 270 -4.71 -13.34 26.30
N SER A 271 -5.84 -13.57 26.97
CA SER A 271 -6.75 -14.70 26.69
C SER A 271 -7.32 -14.60 25.29
N GLN A 272 -7.83 -13.44 24.89
CA GLN A 272 -8.38 -13.22 23.54
C GLN A 272 -7.31 -13.38 22.45
N ILE A 273 -6.08 -12.89 22.72
CA ILE A 273 -4.95 -13.07 21.80
C ILE A 273 -4.62 -14.56 21.65
N SER A 274 -4.56 -15.30 22.75
CA SER A 274 -4.32 -16.75 22.72
C SER A 274 -5.40 -17.49 21.93
N GLU A 275 -6.66 -17.07 22.02
CA GLU A 275 -7.78 -17.69 21.30
C GLU A 275 -7.73 -17.45 19.79
N ILE A 276 -7.29 -16.28 19.34
CA ILE A 276 -7.25 -15.92 17.91
C ILE A 276 -5.94 -16.30 17.22
N GLY A 277 -4.91 -16.71 17.98
CA GLY A 277 -3.54 -16.81 17.49
C GLY A 277 -2.89 -15.42 17.40
N LEU A 278 -2.09 -15.17 16.38
CA LEU A 278 -1.40 -13.89 16.16
C LEU A 278 -0.31 -13.57 17.20
N ALA A 279 0.20 -14.57 17.91
CA ALA A 279 1.22 -14.38 18.95
C ALA A 279 2.49 -13.69 18.39
N ASN A 280 2.93 -14.08 17.18
CA ASN A 280 4.08 -13.47 16.51
C ASN A 280 3.69 -12.27 15.61
N ARG A 281 2.52 -11.67 15.79
CA ARG A 281 2.06 -10.50 15.02
C ARG A 281 2.26 -10.63 13.50
N PRO A 282 1.89 -11.76 12.84
CA PRO A 282 1.93 -11.80 11.39
C PRO A 282 0.90 -10.83 10.81
N THR A 283 1.17 -10.32 9.61
CA THR A 283 0.10 -9.81 8.75
C THR A 283 -0.76 -10.97 8.28
N PHE A 284 -2.08 -10.78 8.12
CA PHE A 284 -2.94 -11.91 7.76
C PHE A 284 -4.12 -11.56 6.85
N ASN A 285 -4.48 -12.51 6.00
CA ASN A 285 -5.70 -12.48 5.21
C ASN A 285 -6.30 -13.87 5.02
N ASP A 286 -7.37 -13.97 4.23
CA ASP A 286 -7.81 -15.22 3.62
C ASP A 286 -7.72 -15.15 2.08
N GLY A 287 -7.80 -16.29 1.42
CA GLY A 287 -7.59 -16.41 -0.03
C GLY A 287 -8.75 -15.91 -0.91
N ARG A 288 -9.62 -15.00 -0.44
CA ARG A 288 -10.73 -14.45 -1.24
C ARG A 288 -10.27 -13.43 -2.27
N TYR A 289 -11.08 -13.24 -3.34
CA TYR A 289 -10.80 -12.26 -4.39
C TYR A 289 -11.08 -10.81 -3.98
N ILE A 290 -12.11 -10.59 -3.15
CA ILE A 290 -12.35 -9.28 -2.53
C ILE A 290 -11.52 -9.24 -1.24
N VAL A 291 -10.31 -8.74 -1.36
CA VAL A 291 -9.29 -8.79 -0.30
C VAL A 291 -9.78 -8.19 1.01
N ILE A 292 -9.53 -8.92 2.08
CA ILE A 292 -9.52 -8.46 3.47
C ILE A 292 -8.10 -8.59 3.98
N TYR A 293 -7.73 -7.82 4.99
CA TYR A 293 -6.38 -7.85 5.56
C TYR A 293 -6.38 -7.36 7.00
N GLY A 294 -5.47 -7.86 7.81
CA GLY A 294 -5.38 -7.47 9.21
C GLY A 294 -4.00 -7.66 9.81
N GLN A 295 -3.78 -6.98 10.93
CA GLN A 295 -2.63 -7.17 11.79
C GLN A 295 -3.01 -6.98 13.25
N ARG A 296 -2.19 -7.51 14.17
CA ARG A 296 -2.19 -7.16 15.59
C ARG A 296 -1.17 -6.04 15.82
N THR A 297 -1.63 -4.91 16.37
CA THR A 297 -0.78 -3.79 16.75
C THR A 297 0.09 -4.11 17.98
N SER A 298 1.06 -3.26 18.28
CA SER A 298 1.93 -3.42 19.47
C SER A 298 1.17 -3.31 20.79
N ASP A 299 0.06 -2.55 20.81
CA ASP A 299 -0.85 -2.39 21.95
C ASP A 299 -2.03 -3.39 21.93
N ASN A 300 -1.87 -4.51 21.20
CA ASN A 300 -2.82 -5.64 21.18
C ASN A 300 -4.18 -5.35 20.56
N ARG A 301 -4.33 -4.37 19.67
CA ARG A 301 -5.55 -4.18 18.89
C ARG A 301 -5.49 -4.99 17.60
N ILE A 302 -6.64 -5.28 17.03
CA ILE A 302 -6.72 -5.77 15.66
C ILE A 302 -7.08 -4.58 14.76
N ALA A 303 -6.12 -4.18 13.92
CA ALA A 303 -6.37 -3.30 12.79
C ALA A 303 -6.76 -4.17 11.59
N PHE A 304 -7.97 -3.98 11.06
CA PHE A 304 -8.54 -4.84 10.02
C PHE A 304 -9.18 -4.04 8.92
N GLY A 305 -8.89 -4.40 7.67
CA GLY A 305 -9.34 -3.66 6.51
C GLY A 305 -9.90 -4.53 5.40
N GLY A 306 -10.48 -3.85 4.43
CA GLY A 306 -11.01 -4.46 3.22
C GLY A 306 -11.63 -3.45 2.26
N GLN A 307 -11.97 -3.92 1.07
CA GLN A 307 -12.66 -3.09 0.11
C GLN A 307 -14.09 -2.83 0.57
N GLY A 308 -14.39 -1.57 0.89
CA GLY A 308 -15.75 -1.12 1.16
C GLY A 308 -16.59 -0.97 -0.12
N ASN A 309 -17.83 -0.47 0.03
CA ASN A 309 -18.73 -0.15 -1.07
C ASN A 309 -19.23 1.31 -0.93
N PRO A 310 -19.06 2.18 -1.92
CA PRO A 310 -18.50 1.94 -3.25
C PRO A 310 -16.96 1.85 -3.24
N PRO A 311 -16.36 1.03 -4.10
CA PRO A 311 -14.90 0.97 -4.24
C PRO A 311 -14.33 2.17 -5.00
N TYR A 312 -15.14 2.84 -5.80
CA TYR A 312 -14.79 3.91 -6.71
C TYR A 312 -15.96 4.88 -6.89
N LEU A 313 -15.67 6.18 -6.90
CA LEU A 313 -16.65 7.24 -7.20
C LEU A 313 -16.55 7.71 -8.64
N TYR A 314 -17.70 7.95 -9.26
CA TYR A 314 -17.82 8.48 -10.61
C TYR A 314 -16.94 9.73 -10.81
N GLY A 315 -16.19 9.77 -11.90
CA GLY A 315 -15.28 10.86 -12.20
C GLY A 315 -14.01 10.90 -11.36
N SER A 316 -13.61 9.77 -10.72
CA SER A 316 -12.44 9.69 -9.81
C SER A 316 -12.52 10.63 -8.61
N ARG A 317 -13.70 11.02 -8.15
CA ARG A 317 -13.83 11.88 -6.97
C ARG A 317 -13.24 11.19 -5.74
N ILE A 318 -12.53 11.97 -4.93
CA ILE A 318 -12.11 11.59 -3.59
C ILE A 318 -12.98 12.40 -2.64
N ASP A 319 -13.61 11.72 -1.68
CA ASP A 319 -14.63 12.30 -0.80
C ASP A 319 -14.50 11.65 0.59
N SER A 320 -14.17 12.43 1.59
CA SER A 320 -13.99 11.98 2.97
C SER A 320 -15.28 11.40 3.57
N ALA A 321 -16.46 11.89 3.15
CA ALA A 321 -17.73 11.32 3.60
C ALA A 321 -17.93 9.87 3.17
N VAL A 322 -17.28 9.44 2.06
CA VAL A 322 -17.28 8.05 1.62
C VAL A 322 -16.29 7.23 2.44
N GLU A 323 -15.19 7.83 2.87
CA GLU A 323 -14.21 7.18 3.74
C GLU A 323 -14.80 6.84 5.11
N SER A 324 -15.62 7.69 5.68
CA SER A 324 -16.29 7.51 6.98
C SER A 324 -17.64 6.78 6.91
N ASN A 325 -18.06 6.29 5.74
CA ASN A 325 -19.37 5.65 5.54
C ASN A 325 -19.58 4.42 6.45
N LEU A 326 -20.52 4.53 7.40
CA LEU A 326 -20.78 3.51 8.41
C LEU A 326 -21.18 2.16 7.81
N HIS A 327 -22.00 2.15 6.74
CA HIS A 327 -22.42 0.90 6.10
C HIS A 327 -21.22 0.11 5.54
N SER A 328 -20.26 0.81 4.96
CA SER A 328 -19.04 0.17 4.45
C SER A 328 -18.17 -0.41 5.57
N HIS A 329 -18.05 0.29 6.70
CA HIS A 329 -17.33 -0.22 7.87
C HIS A 329 -18.05 -1.40 8.53
N LYS A 330 -19.39 -1.41 8.49
CA LYS A 330 -20.17 -2.58 8.93
C LYS A 330 -19.80 -3.84 8.14
N VAL A 331 -19.64 -3.72 6.82
CA VAL A 331 -19.19 -4.85 5.98
C VAL A 331 -17.78 -5.32 6.38
N VAL A 332 -16.89 -4.39 6.70
CA VAL A 332 -15.52 -4.74 7.19
C VAL A 332 -15.61 -5.47 8.53
N TRP A 333 -16.42 -4.97 9.48
CA TRP A 333 -16.65 -5.62 10.76
C TRP A 333 -17.27 -7.02 10.60
N GLU A 334 -18.28 -7.18 9.74
CA GLU A 334 -18.89 -8.48 9.44
C GLU A 334 -17.87 -9.48 8.87
N ASN A 335 -16.94 -9.02 8.04
CA ASN A 335 -15.85 -9.85 7.53
C ASN A 335 -14.85 -10.25 8.65
N LEU A 336 -14.53 -9.33 9.56
CA LEU A 336 -13.69 -9.65 10.72
C LEU A 336 -14.34 -10.73 11.60
N VAL A 337 -15.59 -10.55 11.97
CA VAL A 337 -16.33 -11.53 12.80
C VAL A 337 -16.56 -12.86 12.08
N ASN A 338 -16.74 -12.83 10.76
CA ASN A 338 -16.83 -14.05 9.96
C ASN A 338 -15.49 -14.81 9.91
N LEU A 339 -14.38 -14.10 9.92
CA LEU A 339 -13.04 -14.70 9.96
C LEU A 339 -12.70 -15.17 11.38
N LEU A 340 -12.87 -14.29 12.35
CA LEU A 340 -12.52 -14.48 13.78
C LEU A 340 -13.75 -14.21 14.66
N PRO A 341 -14.67 -15.19 14.81
CA PRO A 341 -15.90 -15.02 15.61
C PRO A 341 -15.66 -14.78 17.10
N GLN A 342 -14.46 -15.08 17.59
CA GLN A 342 -14.01 -14.79 18.95
C GLN A 342 -14.05 -13.28 19.24
N LEU A 343 -13.99 -12.43 18.20
CA LEU A 343 -13.97 -10.96 18.30
C LEU A 343 -15.35 -10.31 18.18
N LYS A 344 -16.46 -11.09 18.16
CA LYS A 344 -17.82 -10.56 17.93
C LYS A 344 -18.27 -9.53 18.98
N ASP A 345 -17.82 -9.70 20.21
CA ASP A 345 -18.20 -8.86 21.36
C ASP A 345 -17.13 -7.81 21.72
N VAL A 346 -16.01 -7.79 20.99
CA VAL A 346 -14.94 -6.80 21.16
C VAL A 346 -15.37 -5.46 20.57
N ALA A 347 -15.15 -4.37 21.30
CA ALA A 347 -15.55 -3.05 20.86
C ALA A 347 -14.65 -2.55 19.70
N ILE A 348 -15.28 -1.86 18.75
CA ILE A 348 -14.56 -1.12 17.71
C ILE A 348 -14.37 0.32 18.20
N THR A 349 -13.12 0.77 18.25
CA THR A 349 -12.75 2.10 18.75
C THR A 349 -12.51 3.11 17.62
N HIS A 350 -12.03 2.66 16.46
CA HIS A 350 -11.71 3.51 15.31
C HIS A 350 -12.28 2.94 14.02
N ARG A 351 -12.65 3.85 13.12
CA ARG A 351 -13.05 3.53 11.75
C ARG A 351 -12.57 4.63 10.81
N TRP A 352 -11.94 4.24 9.71
CA TRP A 352 -11.42 5.18 8.71
C TRP A 352 -11.35 4.56 7.33
N GLY A 353 -11.03 5.37 6.36
CA GLY A 353 -10.75 4.96 5.00
C GLY A 353 -9.59 5.70 4.40
N GLY A 354 -9.20 5.29 3.23
CA GLY A 354 -8.19 5.94 2.43
C GLY A 354 -8.26 5.48 0.99
N THR A 355 -7.67 6.27 0.12
CA THR A 355 -7.59 5.95 -1.30
C THR A 355 -6.19 5.43 -1.64
N LEU A 356 -6.16 4.37 -2.42
CA LEU A 356 -4.97 3.88 -3.11
C LEU A 356 -5.16 4.02 -4.62
N ALA A 357 -4.09 3.99 -5.39
CA ALA A 357 -4.15 4.19 -6.82
C ALA A 357 -3.86 2.92 -7.62
N ILE A 358 -4.65 2.72 -8.67
CA ILE A 358 -4.48 1.58 -9.58
C ILE A 358 -4.18 2.12 -10.98
N PRO A 359 -3.01 1.83 -11.56
CA PRO A 359 -2.73 2.06 -12.98
C PRO A 359 -3.49 1.05 -13.84
N ARG A 360 -3.78 1.40 -15.11
CA ARG A 360 -4.64 0.57 -15.97
C ARG A 360 -4.06 -0.81 -16.28
N ASN A 361 -2.74 -0.95 -16.22
CA ASN A 361 -2.02 -2.21 -16.43
C ASN A 361 -1.73 -2.97 -15.12
N TRP A 362 -2.12 -2.43 -13.95
CA TRP A 362 -1.87 -3.02 -12.63
C TRP A 362 -0.39 -3.16 -12.27
N LEU A 363 0.50 -2.40 -12.89
CA LEU A 363 1.92 -2.37 -12.59
C LEU A 363 2.31 -1.01 -12.02
N PRO A 364 3.02 -0.94 -10.89
CA PRO A 364 3.60 0.30 -10.40
C PRO A 364 4.40 1.03 -11.47
N GLY A 365 4.28 2.35 -11.49
CA GLY A 365 5.05 3.20 -12.37
C GLY A 365 6.27 3.77 -11.66
N LEU A 366 7.44 3.59 -12.25
CA LEU A 366 8.69 4.23 -11.83
C LEU A 366 9.45 4.68 -13.08
N ARG A 367 9.59 5.98 -13.27
CA ARG A 367 10.26 6.53 -14.45
C ARG A 367 10.76 7.95 -14.23
N LEU A 368 11.85 8.29 -14.84
CA LEU A 368 12.39 9.64 -14.99
C LEU A 368 12.55 9.97 -16.49
N ASP A 369 11.92 11.03 -16.96
CA ASP A 369 12.18 11.55 -18.29
C ASP A 369 13.35 12.56 -18.21
N LYS A 370 14.53 12.13 -18.63
CA LYS A 370 15.75 12.93 -18.56
C LYS A 370 15.68 14.25 -19.35
N ARG A 371 14.84 14.33 -20.42
CA ARG A 371 14.72 15.55 -21.22
C ARG A 371 13.90 16.65 -20.52
N SER A 372 12.85 16.24 -19.85
CA SER A 372 11.98 17.19 -19.14
C SER A 372 12.35 17.33 -17.66
N GLY A 373 13.19 16.47 -17.11
CA GLY A 373 13.47 16.39 -15.68
C GLY A 373 12.27 15.94 -14.84
N VAL A 374 11.21 15.37 -15.47
CA VAL A 374 9.99 14.97 -14.72
C VAL A 374 9.98 13.48 -14.44
N GLY A 375 10.00 13.14 -13.16
CA GLY A 375 9.87 11.79 -12.63
C GLY A 375 8.46 11.48 -12.14
N PHE A 376 8.14 10.20 -12.09
CA PHE A 376 6.91 9.68 -11.50
C PHE A 376 7.18 8.37 -10.79
N LEU A 377 6.65 8.21 -9.57
CA LEU A 377 6.57 6.93 -8.88
C LEU A 377 5.22 6.81 -8.14
N GLY A 378 4.62 5.60 -8.18
CA GLY A 378 3.33 5.34 -7.57
C GLY A 378 2.50 4.29 -8.30
N GLY A 379 1.24 4.14 -7.87
CA GLY A 379 0.33 3.15 -8.43
C GLY A 379 0.61 1.73 -7.93
N TYR A 380 0.89 1.59 -6.64
CA TYR A 380 1.33 0.31 -6.03
C TYR A 380 0.20 -0.70 -5.80
N VAL A 381 -1.03 -0.38 -6.18
CA VAL A 381 -2.18 -1.31 -6.15
C VAL A 381 -2.50 -1.86 -4.74
N GLY A 382 -2.04 -1.19 -3.68
CA GLY A 382 -2.20 -1.62 -2.29
C GLY A 382 -0.91 -2.12 -1.62
N GLU A 383 0.12 -2.50 -2.39
CA GLU A 383 1.40 -3.03 -1.91
C GLU A 383 2.48 -1.94 -1.79
N GLY A 384 2.11 -0.78 -1.22
CA GLY A 384 2.93 0.43 -1.33
C GLY A 384 3.97 0.62 -0.22
N VAL A 385 3.91 -0.06 0.91
CA VAL A 385 4.79 0.25 2.05
C VAL A 385 6.24 -0.11 1.74
N ALA A 386 6.52 -1.36 1.39
CA ALA A 386 7.86 -1.78 0.98
C ALA A 386 8.21 -1.28 -0.43
N ALA A 387 7.28 -1.38 -1.40
CA ALA A 387 7.54 -0.97 -2.77
C ALA A 387 7.89 0.52 -2.92
N ALA A 388 7.37 1.41 -2.05
CA ALA A 388 7.74 2.81 -2.06
C ALA A 388 9.20 3.05 -1.62
N ASN A 389 9.75 2.22 -0.73
CA ASN A 389 11.17 2.28 -0.38
C ASN A 389 12.05 1.92 -1.58
N LEU A 390 11.81 0.75 -2.21
CA LEU A 390 12.55 0.34 -3.39
C LEU A 390 12.42 1.37 -4.53
N ALA A 391 11.21 1.93 -4.74
CA ALA A 391 10.97 2.98 -5.73
C ALA A 391 11.75 4.26 -5.41
N GLY A 392 11.79 4.67 -4.15
CA GLY A 392 12.54 5.85 -3.71
C GLY A 392 14.03 5.70 -3.91
N ARG A 393 14.61 4.54 -3.55
CA ARG A 393 16.03 4.20 -3.82
C ARG A 393 16.34 4.27 -5.31
N THR A 394 15.54 3.56 -6.10
CA THR A 394 15.73 3.53 -7.56
C THR A 394 15.59 4.91 -8.19
N MET A 395 14.63 5.73 -7.72
CA MET A 395 14.45 7.10 -8.23
C MET A 395 15.64 7.99 -7.87
N ALA A 396 16.17 7.86 -6.66
CA ALA A 396 17.37 8.60 -6.24
C ALA A 396 18.58 8.23 -7.12
N ASP A 397 18.79 6.93 -7.38
CA ASP A 397 19.87 6.49 -8.27
C ASP A 397 19.70 6.98 -9.72
N LEU A 398 18.46 7.05 -10.23
CA LEU A 398 18.15 7.60 -11.55
C LEU A 398 18.44 9.11 -11.64
N ILE A 399 18.12 9.86 -10.57
CA ILE A 399 18.34 11.32 -10.51
C ILE A 399 19.84 11.61 -10.40
N LEU A 400 20.57 10.89 -9.55
CA LEU A 400 22.00 11.04 -9.32
C LEU A 400 22.88 10.36 -10.38
N GLU A 401 22.26 9.72 -11.38
CA GLU A 401 22.93 8.96 -12.45
C GLU A 401 23.88 7.87 -11.93
N ARG A 402 23.58 7.33 -10.76
CA ARG A 402 24.38 6.25 -10.15
C ARG A 402 24.20 4.94 -10.92
N GLN A 403 25.32 4.25 -11.12
CA GLN A 403 25.31 2.90 -11.70
C GLN A 403 25.01 1.89 -10.59
N SER A 404 23.73 1.50 -10.47
CA SER A 404 23.28 0.49 -9.52
C SER A 404 22.43 -0.58 -10.21
N ASP A 405 22.33 -1.75 -9.58
CA ASP A 405 21.47 -2.82 -10.09
C ASP A 405 19.98 -2.42 -10.09
N LEU A 406 19.60 -1.45 -9.26
CA LEU A 406 18.21 -1.00 -9.13
C LEU A 406 17.68 -0.32 -10.39
N ILE A 407 18.51 0.46 -11.08
CA ILE A 407 18.07 1.20 -12.29
C ILE A 407 17.82 0.30 -13.49
N SER A 408 18.30 -0.96 -13.45
CA SER A 408 18.07 -1.96 -14.49
C SER A 408 16.89 -2.91 -14.20
N LEU A 409 16.24 -2.79 -13.06
CA LEU A 409 15.09 -3.64 -12.69
C LEU A 409 13.91 -3.45 -13.67
N PRO A 410 13.16 -4.51 -14.03
CA PRO A 410 12.16 -4.49 -15.10
C PRO A 410 10.93 -3.62 -14.82
N TRP A 411 10.78 -3.07 -13.62
CA TRP A 411 9.75 -2.09 -13.30
C TRP A 411 10.12 -0.65 -13.66
N VAL A 412 11.42 -0.38 -13.92
CA VAL A 412 11.88 0.94 -14.36
C VAL A 412 11.38 1.24 -15.76
N GLY A 413 10.89 2.45 -15.99
CA GLY A 413 10.33 2.86 -17.26
C GLY A 413 8.93 2.31 -17.56
N VAL A 414 8.27 1.63 -16.59
CA VAL A 414 6.89 1.16 -16.75
C VAL A 414 5.96 2.35 -16.99
N ARG A 415 5.20 2.28 -18.08
CA ARG A 415 4.14 3.22 -18.40
C ARG A 415 2.81 2.50 -18.49
N SER A 416 1.77 3.08 -17.94
CA SER A 416 0.41 2.62 -18.09
C SER A 416 -0.32 3.51 -19.10
N ARG A 417 -1.21 2.92 -19.91
CA ARG A 417 -2.17 3.71 -20.65
C ARG A 417 -3.13 4.42 -19.69
N LYS A 418 -3.77 5.48 -20.17
CA LYS A 418 -4.82 6.15 -19.38
C LYS A 418 -6.02 5.23 -19.21
N TRP A 419 -6.73 5.40 -18.11
CA TRP A 419 -8.00 4.76 -17.88
C TRP A 419 -9.06 5.26 -18.87
N GLU A 420 -10.02 4.43 -19.15
CA GLU A 420 -11.16 4.76 -20.00
C GLU A 420 -11.93 5.98 -19.43
N PRO A 421 -12.53 6.83 -20.28
CA PRO A 421 -13.41 7.90 -19.80
C PRO A 421 -14.68 7.34 -19.17
N GLU A 422 -15.36 8.17 -18.37
CA GLU A 422 -16.70 7.82 -17.87
C GLU A 422 -17.71 7.80 -19.02
N PRO A 423 -18.73 6.94 -18.97
CA PRO A 423 -19.11 6.03 -17.86
C PRO A 423 -18.38 4.67 -17.90
N LEU A 424 -17.57 4.37 -18.91
CA LEU A 424 -16.99 3.05 -19.16
C LEU A 424 -16.16 2.57 -17.96
N ARG A 425 -15.33 3.44 -17.41
CA ARG A 425 -14.49 3.15 -16.25
C ARG A 425 -15.33 2.79 -15.03
N TRP A 426 -16.35 3.58 -14.70
CA TRP A 426 -17.21 3.33 -13.56
C TRP A 426 -18.00 2.02 -13.70
N LEU A 427 -18.53 1.74 -14.89
CA LEU A 427 -19.21 0.48 -15.18
C LEU A 427 -18.25 -0.71 -15.07
N GLY A 428 -17.05 -0.60 -15.67
CA GLY A 428 -16.02 -1.66 -15.63
C GLY A 428 -15.64 -2.05 -14.20
N VAL A 429 -15.39 -1.06 -13.34
CA VAL A 429 -15.06 -1.31 -11.92
C VAL A 429 -16.22 -2.00 -11.19
N ARG A 430 -17.45 -1.56 -11.38
CA ARG A 430 -18.62 -2.15 -10.71
C ARG A 430 -18.91 -3.57 -11.16
N VAL A 431 -18.84 -3.79 -12.48
CA VAL A 431 -19.10 -5.12 -13.06
C VAL A 431 -18.00 -6.10 -12.63
N SER A 432 -16.71 -5.72 -12.75
CA SER A 432 -15.60 -6.56 -12.29
C SER A 432 -15.76 -6.95 -10.81
N ARG A 433 -16.04 -5.98 -9.93
CA ARG A 433 -16.28 -6.26 -8.51
C ARG A 433 -17.45 -7.22 -8.28
N ARG A 434 -18.54 -7.08 -9.03
CA ARG A 434 -19.70 -7.98 -8.91
C ARG A 434 -19.34 -9.43 -9.26
N PHE A 435 -18.50 -9.62 -10.28
CA PHE A 435 -18.01 -10.96 -10.65
C PHE A 435 -17.05 -11.53 -9.59
N MET A 436 -16.17 -10.71 -9.03
CA MET A 436 -15.29 -11.14 -7.92
C MET A 436 -16.11 -11.59 -6.69
N GLY A 437 -17.11 -10.81 -6.28
CA GLY A 437 -17.98 -11.19 -5.15
C GLY A 437 -18.83 -12.42 -5.43
N ALA A 438 -19.29 -12.61 -6.68
CA ALA A 438 -19.98 -13.84 -7.08
C ALA A 438 -19.02 -15.05 -7.07
N ALA A 439 -17.75 -14.86 -7.43
CA ALA A 439 -16.73 -15.89 -7.35
C ALA A 439 -16.47 -16.32 -5.91
N ASP A 440 -16.26 -15.36 -4.99
CA ASP A 440 -16.09 -15.64 -3.56
C ASP A 440 -17.29 -16.40 -2.97
N THR A 441 -18.50 -15.96 -3.32
CA THR A 441 -19.75 -16.63 -2.88
C THR A 441 -19.83 -18.06 -3.42
N SER A 442 -19.50 -18.27 -4.70
CA SER A 442 -19.54 -19.57 -5.34
C SER A 442 -18.52 -20.53 -4.72
N GLU A 443 -17.28 -20.07 -4.49
CA GLU A 443 -16.24 -20.88 -3.90
C GLU A 443 -16.60 -21.28 -2.46
N THR A 444 -17.13 -20.35 -1.68
CA THR A 444 -17.56 -20.63 -0.30
C THR A 444 -18.73 -21.62 -0.23
N LYS A 445 -19.74 -21.45 -1.09
CA LYS A 445 -20.96 -22.27 -1.03
C LYS A 445 -20.83 -23.60 -1.77
N LYS A 446 -20.16 -23.59 -2.93
CA LYS A 446 -20.11 -24.75 -3.83
C LYS A 446 -18.78 -25.51 -3.79
N GLN A 447 -17.78 -24.99 -3.08
CA GLN A 447 -16.42 -25.55 -3.01
C GLN A 447 -15.80 -25.81 -4.40
N LYS A 448 -16.14 -24.96 -5.39
CA LYS A 448 -15.68 -25.06 -6.79
C LYS A 448 -15.17 -23.72 -7.29
N THR A 449 -14.03 -23.76 -7.99
CA THR A 449 -13.40 -22.56 -8.60
C THR A 449 -14.35 -21.89 -9.58
N ALA A 450 -14.55 -20.61 -9.44
CA ALA A 450 -15.42 -19.78 -10.29
C ALA A 450 -14.70 -19.26 -11.55
N LYS A 451 -14.15 -20.17 -12.38
CA LYS A 451 -13.28 -19.84 -13.52
C LYS A 451 -13.88 -18.79 -14.47
N LEU A 452 -15.17 -18.91 -14.84
CA LEU A 452 -15.82 -17.98 -15.76
C LEU A 452 -15.94 -16.57 -15.17
N ALA A 453 -16.39 -16.46 -13.93
CA ALA A 453 -16.52 -15.17 -13.26
C ALA A 453 -15.17 -14.45 -13.14
N MET A 454 -14.11 -15.17 -12.80
CA MET A 454 -12.77 -14.62 -12.73
C MET A 454 -12.22 -14.22 -14.10
N ARG A 455 -12.44 -15.03 -15.13
CA ARG A 455 -12.03 -14.67 -16.48
C ARG A 455 -12.65 -13.34 -16.96
N VAL A 456 -13.95 -13.13 -16.69
CA VAL A 456 -14.62 -11.85 -16.99
C VAL A 456 -14.04 -10.72 -16.17
N ALA A 457 -13.79 -10.94 -14.87
CA ALA A 457 -13.20 -9.93 -14.01
C ALA A 457 -11.80 -9.51 -14.50
N HIS A 458 -10.94 -10.46 -14.88
CA HIS A 458 -9.60 -10.21 -15.44
C HIS A 458 -9.65 -9.40 -16.74
N ILE A 459 -10.53 -9.77 -17.68
CA ILE A 459 -10.70 -9.01 -18.95
C ILE A 459 -11.07 -7.54 -18.65
N LEU A 460 -12.01 -7.30 -17.74
CA LEU A 460 -12.44 -5.94 -17.40
C LEU A 460 -11.36 -5.14 -16.68
N ARG A 461 -10.57 -5.80 -15.87
CA ARG A 461 -9.44 -5.19 -15.16
C ARG A 461 -8.24 -4.95 -16.07
N GLY A 462 -8.10 -5.76 -17.13
CA GLY A 462 -6.97 -5.72 -18.07
C GLY A 462 -5.71 -6.37 -17.50
N ASP A 463 -5.90 -7.36 -16.67
CA ASP A 463 -4.85 -8.17 -16.05
C ASP A 463 -4.90 -9.64 -16.48
#